data_360537f111b32e83e21339a86bd12303
#
_entry.id   360537f111b32e83e21339a86bd12303
#
_cell.length_a   1.000
_cell.length_b   1.000
_cell.length_c   1.000
_cell.angle_alpha   90.00
_cell.angle_beta   90.00
_cell.angle_gamma   90.00
#
_symmetry.space_group_name_H-M   'P 1'
#
loop_
_entity.id
_entity.type
_entity.pdbx_description
1 polymer ?
#
loop_
_entity_poly.entity_id
_entity_poly.type
_entity_poly.pdbx_seq_one_letter_code
_entity_poly.pdbx_strand_id
1 'polypeptide(L)'
;MKVLVINCGSSSLKYQVIDSETEHVLAKGLCERIGIDGVLTYQPAGQDKIKYEAAMPAHRQAVELVLKQLTNPENGILKSIDEIDAVGHRMVHGGEKFACSTLLTDDVLKTVESCNDLAPLHNPPTLVGVAACRELLPTTPMVGVFDTAFHQTMPPEAYIYGLPYEYYEKYAVRRYGFHGTSHKY
;
A
#
# COMPACT_ATOMS: atom_id res chain seq x y z
N MET A 1 -17.65 -0.21 8.27
CA MET A 1 -16.19 -0.05 8.63
C MET A 1 -15.54 0.96 7.70
N LYS A 2 -14.72 1.86 8.25
CA LYS A 2 -13.92 2.80 7.45
C LYS A 2 -12.51 2.26 7.25
N VAL A 3 -12.16 1.96 6.01
CA VAL A 3 -10.85 1.39 5.65
C VAL A 3 -10.03 2.45 4.91
N LEU A 4 -8.85 2.76 5.44
CA LEU A 4 -7.87 3.59 4.74
C LEU A 4 -7.02 2.70 3.82
N VAL A 5 -7.12 2.89 2.52
CA VAL A 5 -6.32 2.17 1.52
C VAL A 5 -5.14 3.03 1.10
N ILE A 6 -3.93 2.47 1.16
CA ILE A 6 -2.67 3.16 0.85
C ILE A 6 -1.88 2.40 -0.21
N ASN A 7 -1.34 3.17 -1.16
CA ASN A 7 -0.39 2.70 -2.15
C ASN A 7 0.82 3.65 -2.17
N CYS A 8 1.93 3.22 -1.58
CA CYS A 8 3.18 3.97 -1.52
C CYS A 8 4.09 3.65 -2.70
N GLY A 9 4.51 4.68 -3.42
CA GLY A 9 5.63 4.65 -4.36
C GLY A 9 6.86 5.36 -3.77
N SER A 10 7.96 5.43 -4.52
CA SER A 10 9.22 6.03 -4.06
C SER A 10 9.10 7.52 -3.67
N SER A 11 8.29 8.28 -4.37
CA SER A 11 8.08 9.73 -4.15
C SER A 11 6.60 10.13 -4.12
N SER A 12 5.70 9.16 -3.94
CA SER A 12 4.25 9.42 -3.94
C SER A 12 3.52 8.48 -3.00
N LEU A 13 2.33 8.92 -2.54
CA LEU A 13 1.41 8.11 -1.74
C LEU A 13 -0.01 8.39 -2.25
N LYS A 14 -0.66 7.39 -2.80
CA LYS A 14 -2.08 7.42 -3.15
C LYS A 14 -2.90 6.85 -2.01
N TYR A 15 -4.04 7.47 -1.71
CA TYR A 15 -4.91 6.98 -0.66
C TYR A 15 -6.39 7.10 -1.00
N GLN A 16 -7.19 6.24 -0.37
CA GLN A 16 -8.65 6.33 -0.35
C GLN A 16 -9.16 5.92 1.02
N VAL A 17 -10.23 6.54 1.49
CA VAL A 17 -11.02 6.05 2.61
C VAL A 17 -12.31 5.48 2.06
N ILE A 18 -12.58 4.22 2.36
CA ILE A 18 -13.72 3.47 1.84
C ILE A 18 -14.58 3.01 3.01
N ASP A 19 -15.88 3.18 2.91
CA ASP A 19 -16.83 2.48 3.76
C ASP A 19 -17.03 1.06 3.19
N SER A 20 -16.59 0.05 3.94
CA SER A 20 -16.62 -1.34 3.47
C SER A 20 -18.02 -1.97 3.42
N GLU A 21 -19.02 -1.36 4.05
CA GLU A 21 -20.40 -1.86 4.04
C GLU A 21 -21.15 -1.39 2.80
N THR A 22 -20.89 -0.14 2.41
CA THR A 22 -21.54 0.47 1.24
C THR A 22 -20.66 0.47 -0.01
N GLU A 23 -19.37 0.12 0.14
CA GLU A 23 -18.33 0.19 -0.88
C GLU A 23 -18.09 1.61 -1.44
N HIS A 24 -18.61 2.63 -0.75
CA HIS A 24 -18.46 4.01 -1.18
C HIS A 24 -17.10 4.58 -0.78
N VAL A 25 -16.45 5.27 -1.72
CA VAL A 25 -15.26 6.07 -1.46
C VAL A 25 -15.69 7.36 -0.77
N LEU A 26 -15.31 7.52 0.50
CA LEU A 26 -15.61 8.70 1.31
C LEU A 26 -14.67 9.87 0.99
N ALA A 27 -13.41 9.58 0.73
CA ALA A 27 -12.41 10.54 0.23
C ALA A 27 -11.30 9.81 -0.48
N LYS A 28 -10.61 10.53 -1.37
CA LYS A 28 -9.40 10.05 -2.04
C LYS A 28 -8.40 11.17 -2.20
N GLY A 29 -7.15 10.81 -2.43
CA GLY A 29 -6.12 11.81 -2.67
C GLY A 29 -4.78 11.22 -3.04
N LEU A 30 -3.81 12.13 -3.12
CA LEU A 30 -2.47 11.85 -3.60
C LEU A 30 -1.48 12.83 -2.94
N CYS A 31 -0.44 12.29 -2.34
CA CYS A 31 0.78 13.03 -2.03
C CYS A 31 1.78 12.79 -3.14
N GLU A 32 2.30 13.86 -3.72
CA GLU A 32 3.30 13.83 -4.80
C GLU A 32 4.56 14.56 -4.36
N ARG A 33 5.70 14.22 -4.99
CA ARG A 33 6.98 14.90 -4.78
C ARG A 33 7.47 14.81 -3.33
N ILE A 34 7.18 13.68 -2.67
CA ILE A 34 7.69 13.37 -1.32
C ILE A 34 9.22 13.37 -1.38
N GLY A 35 9.86 14.03 -0.43
CA GLY A 35 11.31 14.22 -0.38
C GLY A 35 11.82 15.42 -1.19
N ILE A 36 10.94 16.20 -1.83
CA ILE A 36 11.29 17.39 -2.61
C ILE A 36 10.54 18.61 -2.02
N ASP A 37 9.45 19.02 -2.60
CA ASP A 37 8.67 20.20 -2.22
C ASP A 37 7.21 19.86 -1.82
N GLY A 38 6.79 18.63 -2.02
CA GLY A 38 5.53 18.07 -1.58
C GLY A 38 4.26 18.77 -2.10
N VAL A 39 3.33 17.99 -2.62
CA VAL A 39 2.00 18.47 -3.00
C VAL A 39 0.97 17.49 -2.49
N LEU A 40 0.00 17.95 -1.70
CA LEU A 40 -1.15 17.16 -1.27
C LEU A 40 -2.36 17.49 -2.13
N THR A 41 -2.97 16.45 -2.67
CA THR A 41 -4.28 16.49 -3.32
C THR A 41 -5.28 15.75 -2.43
N TYR A 42 -6.44 16.35 -2.17
CA TYR A 42 -7.52 15.79 -1.40
C TYR A 42 -8.85 15.99 -2.10
N GLN A 43 -9.70 14.98 -2.11
CA GLN A 43 -11.04 15.04 -2.70
C GLN A 43 -12.02 14.23 -1.84
N PRO A 44 -12.85 14.88 -1.01
CA PRO A 44 -13.98 14.22 -0.36
C PRO A 44 -15.06 13.86 -1.38
N ALA A 45 -15.89 12.89 -1.06
CA ALA A 45 -16.98 12.44 -1.93
C ALA A 45 -17.93 13.59 -2.25
N GLY A 46 -18.28 13.72 -3.54
CA GLY A 46 -19.22 14.76 -4.00
C GLY A 46 -18.71 16.20 -3.95
N GLN A 47 -17.42 16.40 -3.65
CA GLN A 47 -16.84 17.75 -3.57
C GLN A 47 -15.69 17.92 -4.56
N ASP A 48 -15.32 19.18 -4.80
CA ASP A 48 -14.20 19.53 -5.64
C ASP A 48 -12.86 19.11 -5.02
N LYS A 49 -11.90 18.88 -5.89
CA LYS A 49 -10.53 18.54 -5.51
C LYS A 49 -9.82 19.77 -4.93
N ILE A 50 -9.25 19.61 -3.76
CA ILE A 50 -8.38 20.59 -3.13
C ILE A 50 -6.93 20.16 -3.38
N LYS A 51 -6.06 21.11 -3.75
CA LYS A 51 -4.64 20.87 -3.99
C LYS A 51 -3.83 22.01 -3.38
N TYR A 52 -2.81 21.67 -2.60
CA TYR A 52 -1.92 22.65 -1.99
C TYR A 52 -0.51 22.08 -1.79
N GLU A 53 0.46 22.97 -1.76
CA GLU A 53 1.85 22.65 -1.43
C GLU A 53 1.95 22.37 0.08
N ALA A 54 2.66 21.30 0.42
CA ALA A 54 2.90 20.91 1.81
C ALA A 54 4.22 20.16 1.91
N ALA A 55 5.11 20.62 2.79
CA ALA A 55 6.39 19.96 2.99
C ALA A 55 6.21 18.51 3.47
N MET A 56 6.72 17.59 2.69
CA MET A 56 6.71 16.15 2.96
C MET A 56 8.13 15.59 2.78
N PRO A 57 9.04 15.81 3.73
CA PRO A 57 10.43 15.36 3.61
C PRO A 57 10.56 13.83 3.55
N ALA A 58 9.57 13.09 4.09
CA ALA A 58 9.51 11.64 4.01
C ALA A 58 8.06 11.14 4.00
N HIS A 59 7.85 9.84 3.77
CA HIS A 59 6.52 9.21 3.75
C HIS A 59 5.77 9.36 5.08
N ARG A 60 6.49 9.40 6.21
CA ARG A 60 5.88 9.62 7.52
C ARG A 60 5.09 10.93 7.55
N GLN A 61 5.69 12.03 7.09
CA GLN A 61 5.02 13.34 7.02
C GLN A 61 3.87 13.34 5.99
N ALA A 62 4.00 12.59 4.91
CA ALA A 62 2.91 12.44 3.96
C ALA A 62 1.69 11.73 4.61
N VAL A 63 1.89 10.62 5.34
CA VAL A 63 0.81 9.95 6.07
C VAL A 63 0.22 10.86 7.14
N GLU A 64 1.05 11.57 7.91
CA GLU A 64 0.61 12.52 8.93
C GLU A 64 -0.29 13.63 8.33
N LEU A 65 0.12 14.20 7.19
CA LEU A 65 -0.69 15.19 6.47
C LEU A 65 -2.01 14.62 5.96
N VAL A 66 -2.00 13.39 5.45
CA VAL A 66 -3.25 12.71 5.05
C VAL A 66 -4.19 12.56 6.25
N LEU A 67 -3.72 12.04 7.37
CA LEU A 67 -4.54 11.87 8.58
C LEU A 67 -5.08 13.21 9.10
N LYS A 68 -4.23 14.24 9.13
CA LYS A 68 -4.64 15.61 9.50
C LYS A 68 -5.69 16.16 8.53
N GLN A 69 -5.57 15.93 7.24
CA GLN A 69 -6.54 16.36 6.24
C GLN A 69 -7.88 15.61 6.38
N LEU A 70 -7.85 14.31 6.64
CA LEU A 70 -9.04 13.49 6.85
C LEU A 70 -9.84 13.92 8.08
N THR A 71 -9.16 14.48 9.10
CA THR A 71 -9.77 14.96 10.36
C THR A 71 -9.90 16.49 10.42
N ASN A 72 -9.69 17.20 9.31
CA ASN A 72 -9.80 18.65 9.28
C ASN A 72 -11.23 19.11 9.65
N PRO A 73 -11.41 20.05 10.60
CA PRO A 73 -12.74 20.50 11.01
C PRO A 73 -13.60 21.12 9.93
N GLU A 74 -12.99 21.70 8.88
CA GLU A 74 -13.70 22.41 7.82
C GLU A 74 -14.18 21.48 6.70
N ASN A 75 -13.34 20.52 6.30
CA ASN A 75 -13.57 19.70 5.12
C ASN A 75 -13.12 18.24 5.26
N GLY A 76 -12.74 17.81 6.45
CA GLY A 76 -12.43 16.42 6.76
C GLY A 76 -13.69 15.55 6.77
N ILE A 77 -13.49 14.25 6.59
CA ILE A 77 -14.57 13.24 6.58
C ILE A 77 -14.64 12.42 7.87
N LEU A 78 -13.66 12.60 8.75
CA LEU A 78 -13.55 11.90 10.03
C LEU A 78 -13.55 12.91 11.18
N LYS A 79 -14.13 12.53 12.31
CA LYS A 79 -14.04 13.32 13.56
C LYS A 79 -12.74 13.04 14.33
N SER A 80 -12.23 11.80 14.22
CA SER A 80 -10.98 11.34 14.83
C SER A 80 -10.34 10.28 13.92
N ILE A 81 -9.01 10.13 14.04
CA ILE A 81 -8.28 9.03 13.38
C ILE A 81 -8.71 7.65 13.91
N ASP A 82 -9.28 7.59 15.12
CA ASP A 82 -9.79 6.35 15.71
C ASP A 82 -11.00 5.77 14.94
N GLU A 83 -11.60 6.54 14.04
CA GLU A 83 -12.64 6.05 13.15
C GLU A 83 -12.10 5.20 11.98
N ILE A 84 -10.77 5.10 11.84
CA ILE A 84 -10.13 4.22 10.86
C ILE A 84 -10.04 2.81 11.47
N ASP A 85 -10.93 1.94 11.02
CA ASP A 85 -11.04 0.57 11.53
C ASP A 85 -9.90 -0.36 11.04
N ALA A 86 -9.36 -0.09 9.86
CA ALA A 86 -8.25 -0.86 9.28
C ALA A 86 -7.49 -0.03 8.22
N VAL A 87 -6.23 -0.43 7.96
CA VAL A 87 -5.44 0.10 6.84
C VAL A 87 -5.11 -1.03 5.87
N GLY A 88 -5.48 -0.86 4.60
CA GLY A 88 -5.10 -1.75 3.50
C GLY A 88 -3.90 -1.19 2.75
N HIS A 89 -2.83 -2.00 2.62
CA HIS A 89 -1.63 -1.62 1.87
C HIS A 89 -1.51 -2.44 0.59
N ARG A 90 -1.31 -1.78 -0.55
CA ARG A 90 -0.86 -2.48 -1.75
C ARG A 90 0.60 -2.88 -1.56
N MET A 91 0.84 -4.19 -1.61
CA MET A 91 2.17 -4.80 -1.57
C MET A 91 2.51 -5.32 -2.96
N VAL A 92 3.68 -4.91 -3.51
CA VAL A 92 3.98 -5.26 -4.90
C VAL A 92 4.46 -6.70 -5.03
N HIS A 93 5.44 -7.12 -4.23
CA HIS A 93 6.03 -8.44 -4.39
C HIS A 93 6.04 -9.22 -3.06
N GLY A 94 5.28 -10.29 -3.03
CA GLY A 94 5.22 -11.21 -1.89
C GLY A 94 5.99 -12.54 -2.10
N GLY A 95 6.80 -12.62 -3.16
CA GLY A 95 7.45 -13.87 -3.53
C GLY A 95 6.43 -14.98 -3.77
N GLU A 96 6.75 -16.17 -3.34
CA GLU A 96 5.86 -17.35 -3.34
C GLU A 96 5.12 -17.52 -2.00
N LYS A 97 5.26 -16.55 -1.07
CA LYS A 97 4.84 -16.71 0.33
C LYS A 97 3.40 -16.27 0.59
N PHE A 98 2.83 -15.42 -0.26
CA PHE A 98 1.51 -14.83 -0.03
C PHE A 98 0.57 -15.09 -1.21
N ALA A 99 -0.42 -15.94 -1.00
CA ALA A 99 -1.46 -16.28 -1.97
C ALA A 99 -2.80 -15.53 -1.73
N CYS A 100 -2.88 -14.73 -0.66
CA CYS A 100 -4.06 -13.96 -0.29
C CYS A 100 -3.68 -12.71 0.49
N SER A 101 -4.67 -11.85 0.77
CA SER A 101 -4.51 -10.72 1.68
C SER A 101 -4.12 -11.19 3.07
N THR A 102 -3.15 -10.54 3.70
CA THR A 102 -2.51 -11.02 4.92
C THR A 102 -2.35 -9.88 5.93
N LEU A 103 -2.64 -10.15 7.21
CA LEU A 103 -2.37 -9.22 8.30
C LEU A 103 -0.85 -8.96 8.40
N LEU A 104 -0.45 -7.70 8.39
CA LEU A 104 0.96 -7.29 8.41
C LEU A 104 1.53 -7.36 9.83
N THR A 105 1.87 -8.57 10.28
CA THR A 105 2.66 -8.81 11.50
C THR A 105 4.14 -8.53 11.26
N ASP A 106 4.95 -8.50 12.32
CA ASP A 106 6.41 -8.31 12.19
C ASP A 106 7.05 -9.42 11.34
N ASP A 107 6.59 -10.67 11.47
CA ASP A 107 7.12 -11.79 10.69
C ASP A 107 6.72 -11.71 9.21
N VAL A 108 5.50 -11.24 8.94
CA VAL A 108 5.06 -10.97 7.57
C VAL A 108 5.91 -9.86 6.94
N LEU A 109 6.19 -8.77 7.67
CA LEU A 109 7.02 -7.67 7.17
C LEU A 109 8.46 -8.11 6.91
N LYS A 110 9.07 -8.93 7.78
CA LYS A 110 10.40 -9.55 7.54
C LYS A 110 10.40 -10.41 6.28
N THR A 111 9.31 -11.17 6.07
CA THR A 111 9.16 -12.00 4.86
C THR A 111 9.07 -11.13 3.60
N VAL A 112 8.32 -10.02 3.65
CA VAL A 112 8.24 -9.06 2.53
C VAL A 112 9.61 -8.41 2.30
N GLU A 113 10.33 -8.04 3.35
CA GLU A 113 11.68 -7.48 3.26
C GLU A 113 12.65 -8.43 2.56
N SER A 114 12.55 -9.75 2.81
CA SER A 114 13.35 -10.76 2.11
C SER A 114 13.07 -10.84 0.60
N CYS A 115 11.99 -10.25 0.12
CA CYS A 115 11.63 -10.14 -1.28
C CYS A 115 12.12 -8.81 -1.93
N ASN A 116 12.88 -7.97 -1.22
CA ASN A 116 13.31 -6.67 -1.74
C ASN A 116 14.13 -6.79 -3.02
N ASP A 117 14.98 -7.81 -3.14
CA ASP A 117 15.80 -8.05 -4.33
C ASP A 117 14.96 -8.40 -5.58
N LEU A 118 13.74 -8.93 -5.38
CA LEU A 118 12.80 -9.21 -6.47
C LEU A 118 12.04 -7.95 -6.92
N ALA A 119 11.94 -6.93 -6.07
CA ALA A 119 11.25 -5.68 -6.38
C ALA A 119 11.91 -4.47 -5.69
N PRO A 120 13.19 -4.16 -6.01
CA PRO A 120 14.00 -3.18 -5.28
C PRO A 120 13.47 -1.74 -5.37
N LEU A 121 12.69 -1.41 -6.39
CA LEU A 121 12.09 -0.09 -6.58
C LEU A 121 10.71 0.04 -5.92
N HIS A 122 10.10 -1.07 -5.47
CA HIS A 122 8.72 -1.08 -5.01
C HIS A 122 8.57 -1.53 -3.55
N ASN A 123 9.17 -2.65 -3.16
CA ASN A 123 9.00 -3.17 -1.80
C ASN A 123 9.55 -2.22 -0.72
N PRO A 124 10.79 -1.66 -0.84
CA PRO A 124 11.30 -0.77 0.19
C PRO A 124 10.42 0.46 0.44
N PRO A 125 9.96 1.24 -0.57
CA PRO A 125 9.03 2.35 -0.33
C PRO A 125 7.71 1.92 0.31
N THR A 126 7.19 0.75 -0.07
CA THR A 126 5.95 0.21 0.51
C THR A 126 6.15 -0.10 1.99
N LEU A 127 7.26 -0.73 2.38
CA LEU A 127 7.60 -1.01 3.78
C LEU A 127 7.76 0.26 4.61
N VAL A 128 8.36 1.32 4.04
CA VAL A 128 8.44 2.65 4.68
C VAL A 128 7.04 3.21 4.93
N GLY A 129 6.13 3.08 3.97
CA GLY A 129 4.73 3.51 4.13
C GLY A 129 3.99 2.73 5.22
N VAL A 130 4.17 1.41 5.30
CA VAL A 130 3.61 0.58 6.36
C VAL A 130 4.16 1.00 7.73
N ALA A 131 5.48 1.20 7.85
CA ALA A 131 6.11 1.62 9.10
C ALA A 131 5.56 2.98 9.58
N ALA A 132 5.39 3.95 8.67
CA ALA A 132 4.79 5.24 8.97
C ALA A 132 3.35 5.11 9.49
N CYS A 133 2.55 4.26 8.86
CA CYS A 133 1.17 4.00 9.31
C CYS A 133 1.13 3.33 10.69
N ARG A 134 2.01 2.35 10.95
CA ARG A 134 2.10 1.67 12.26
C ARG A 134 2.48 2.63 13.38
N GLU A 135 3.36 3.60 13.11
CA GLU A 135 3.74 4.63 14.08
C GLU A 135 2.58 5.56 14.43
N LEU A 136 1.82 6.00 13.41
CA LEU A 136 0.74 6.99 13.56
C LEU A 136 -0.61 6.37 13.97
N LEU A 137 -0.81 5.09 13.68
CA LEU A 137 -2.03 4.31 13.96
C LEU A 137 -1.65 2.99 14.65
N PRO A 138 -1.08 3.01 15.87
CA PRO A 138 -0.45 1.85 16.49
C PRO A 138 -1.40 0.71 16.86
N THR A 139 -2.69 1.01 17.02
CA THR A 139 -3.73 0.03 17.38
C THR A 139 -4.56 -0.45 16.19
N THR A 140 -4.43 0.22 15.03
CA THR A 140 -5.23 -0.08 13.85
C THR A 140 -4.62 -1.26 13.09
N PRO A 141 -5.38 -2.33 12.81
CA PRO A 141 -4.89 -3.47 12.04
C PRO A 141 -4.52 -3.07 10.61
N MET A 142 -3.43 -3.63 10.11
CA MET A 142 -2.93 -3.37 8.75
C MET A 142 -2.89 -4.65 7.93
N VAL A 143 -3.39 -4.58 6.71
CA VAL A 143 -3.52 -5.73 5.80
C VAL A 143 -2.75 -5.44 4.52
N GLY A 144 -1.89 -6.37 4.11
CA GLY A 144 -1.20 -6.35 2.84
C GLY A 144 -1.99 -7.09 1.75
N VAL A 145 -2.17 -6.45 0.61
CA VAL A 145 -2.76 -7.03 -0.60
C VAL A 145 -1.67 -7.11 -1.66
N PHE A 146 -1.29 -8.34 -2.03
CA PHE A 146 -0.11 -8.60 -2.86
C PHE A 146 -0.46 -8.67 -4.34
N ASP A 147 0.26 -7.92 -5.18
CA ASP A 147 0.10 -7.94 -6.64
C ASP A 147 0.38 -9.33 -7.23
N THR A 148 1.26 -10.10 -6.58
CA THR A 148 1.65 -11.46 -7.01
C THR A 148 0.69 -12.55 -6.54
N ALA A 149 -0.22 -12.28 -5.61
CA ALA A 149 -1.04 -13.31 -4.95
C ALA A 149 -1.97 -14.06 -5.93
N PHE A 150 -2.63 -13.35 -6.84
CA PHE A 150 -3.53 -13.94 -7.82
C PHE A 150 -2.84 -14.97 -8.72
N HIS A 151 -1.57 -14.76 -9.02
CA HIS A 151 -0.78 -15.58 -9.92
C HIS A 151 -0.12 -16.80 -9.25
N GLN A 152 -0.32 -17.02 -7.94
CA GLN A 152 0.24 -18.16 -7.22
C GLN A 152 -0.39 -19.50 -7.64
N THR A 153 -1.46 -19.48 -8.41
CA THR A 153 -2.10 -20.68 -8.97
C THR A 153 -1.43 -21.18 -10.26
N MET A 154 -0.42 -20.47 -10.78
CA MET A 154 0.34 -20.96 -11.95
C MET A 154 1.03 -22.28 -11.61
N PRO A 155 0.92 -23.33 -12.48
CA PRO A 155 1.64 -24.59 -12.28
C PRO A 155 3.13 -24.44 -12.63
N PRO A 156 4.01 -25.35 -12.14
CA PRO A 156 5.46 -25.26 -12.34
C PRO A 156 5.89 -25.07 -13.79
N GLU A 157 5.29 -25.78 -14.73
CA GLU A 157 5.57 -25.67 -16.16
C GLU A 157 5.25 -24.29 -16.76
N ALA A 158 4.42 -23.48 -16.06
CA ALA A 158 4.09 -22.12 -16.49
C ALA A 158 4.97 -21.06 -15.83
N TYR A 159 5.55 -21.31 -14.64
CA TYR A 159 6.35 -20.30 -13.96
C TYR A 159 7.85 -20.58 -13.98
N ILE A 160 8.31 -21.80 -14.16
CA ILE A 160 9.75 -22.12 -14.29
C ILE A 160 10.25 -21.68 -15.66
N TYR A 161 11.38 -20.97 -15.69
CA TYR A 161 12.06 -20.62 -16.92
C TYR A 161 12.97 -21.75 -17.40
N GLY A 162 13.23 -21.83 -18.70
CA GLY A 162 14.18 -22.75 -19.34
C GLY A 162 15.65 -22.38 -19.05
N LEU A 163 15.98 -22.18 -17.79
CA LEU A 163 17.30 -21.85 -17.25
C LEU A 163 17.76 -22.98 -16.32
N PRO A 164 19.07 -23.06 -15.95
CA PRO A 164 19.50 -23.98 -14.90
C PRO A 164 18.65 -23.82 -13.64
N TYR A 165 18.11 -24.93 -13.14
CA TYR A 165 17.13 -24.95 -12.05
C TYR A 165 17.63 -24.30 -10.75
N GLU A 166 18.96 -24.29 -10.57
CA GLU A 166 19.63 -23.63 -9.45
C GLU A 166 19.31 -22.12 -9.32
N TYR A 167 18.98 -21.43 -10.41
CA TYR A 167 18.56 -20.02 -10.36
C TYR A 167 17.19 -19.86 -9.69
N TYR A 168 16.29 -20.80 -9.91
CA TYR A 168 15.04 -20.83 -9.17
C TYR A 168 15.28 -21.12 -7.68
N GLU A 169 16.05 -22.16 -7.37
CA GLU A 169 16.28 -22.59 -5.98
C GLU A 169 17.02 -21.54 -5.13
N LYS A 170 18.05 -20.92 -5.72
CA LYS A 170 18.91 -19.97 -4.97
C LYS A 170 18.40 -18.53 -4.99
N TYR A 171 17.77 -18.11 -6.06
CA TYR A 171 17.44 -16.71 -6.31
C TYR A 171 15.96 -16.46 -6.57
N ALA A 172 15.13 -17.49 -6.47
CA ALA A 172 13.70 -17.42 -6.75
C ALA A 172 13.39 -16.86 -8.16
N VAL A 173 14.26 -17.16 -9.15
CA VAL A 173 14.09 -16.72 -10.54
C VAL A 173 13.01 -17.56 -11.20
N ARG A 174 11.84 -16.97 -11.34
CA ARG A 174 10.65 -17.56 -11.96
C ARG A 174 9.72 -16.48 -12.50
N ARG A 175 8.68 -16.89 -13.23
CA ARG A 175 7.56 -15.99 -13.55
C ARG A 175 6.70 -15.79 -12.30
N TYR A 176 6.36 -14.53 -11.97
CA TYR A 176 5.46 -14.19 -10.88
C TYR A 176 4.11 -13.67 -11.39
N GLY A 177 4.08 -12.68 -12.23
CA GLY A 177 2.89 -11.92 -12.58
C GLY A 177 2.57 -10.85 -11.54
N PHE A 178 2.03 -9.71 -12.02
CA PHE A 178 1.77 -8.51 -11.23
C PHE A 178 0.37 -7.98 -11.52
N HIS A 179 -0.03 -6.93 -10.79
CA HIS A 179 -1.37 -6.35 -10.88
C HIS A 179 -2.47 -7.40 -10.68
N GLY A 180 -2.22 -8.39 -9.83
CA GLY A 180 -3.11 -9.52 -9.61
C GLY A 180 -4.49 -9.12 -9.15
N THR A 181 -4.61 -8.08 -8.33
CA THR A 181 -5.90 -7.52 -7.91
C THR A 181 -6.73 -7.06 -9.11
N SER A 182 -6.10 -6.36 -10.08
CA SER A 182 -6.78 -5.90 -11.30
C SER A 182 -7.17 -7.07 -12.22
N HIS A 183 -6.34 -8.11 -12.30
CA HIS A 183 -6.65 -9.29 -13.11
C HIS A 183 -7.76 -10.16 -12.50
N LYS A 184 -7.86 -10.16 -11.18
CA LYS A 184 -8.89 -10.90 -10.46
C LYS A 184 -10.26 -10.21 -10.57
N TYR A 185 -10.29 -8.88 -10.56
CA TYR A 185 -11.50 -8.07 -10.60
C TYR A 185 -12.17 -8.14 -11.97
#